data_949af76b5c2dca3f5cca56dd99e5619e
#
_entry.id   949af76b5c2dca3f5cca56dd99e5619e
#
_cell.length_a   1.000
_cell.length_b   1.000
_cell.length_c   1.000
_cell.angle_alpha   90.00
_cell.angle_beta   90.00
_cell.angle_gamma   90.00
#
_symmetry.space_group_name_H-M   'P 1'
#
loop_
_entity.id
_entity.type
_entity.pdbx_description
1 polymer ?
#
loop_
_entity_poly.entity_id
_entity_poly.type
_entity_poly.pdbx_seq_one_letter_code
_entity_poly.pdbx_strand_id
1 'polypeptide(L)'
;MRDNIDGHFLLIGLMAYPIRHSLSPQMQNTIYSKLDVPYVYLAFEVDQEKLPDAIKGLRALGLRGSAVSMPNKQLVCQYLDKLTPAVKMSGACNTISNDNGVLTGYNTDGIGYMRMLKEAGVDVIGKKMTIMGAGGAATAIVVQAALDGVKEIAIFNQKDECYQKIEAVAKKLNQNTQCKVYVTDLDDKEQLRKEIAESVVLCNATGVGMKPLEGQSLITDPTMLRADLVVTDCIYSPRKTKLLEIAEQQGCKILNGIGMMLWQGAAQIKIWTGEEAPIEYVKEKMGFND
;
A
#
# COMPACT_ATOMS: atom_id res chain seq x y z
N MET A 1 25.64 -6.73 -7.84
CA MET A 1 25.69 -7.26 -6.45
C MET A 1 26.82 -6.53 -5.78
N ARG A 2 26.70 -6.11 -4.53
CA ARG A 2 27.84 -5.50 -3.82
C ARG A 2 28.87 -6.59 -3.53
N ASP A 3 30.12 -6.36 -3.94
CA ASP A 3 31.19 -7.35 -3.77
C ASP A 3 31.87 -7.26 -2.38
N ASN A 4 31.58 -6.21 -1.60
CA ASN A 4 32.22 -5.92 -0.30
C ASN A 4 31.17 -5.75 0.80
N ILE A 5 30.53 -6.85 1.24
CA ILE A 5 29.71 -6.87 2.45
C ILE A 5 30.61 -7.26 3.62
N ASP A 6 30.73 -6.38 4.61
CA ASP A 6 31.56 -6.57 5.81
C ASP A 6 30.70 -6.51 7.10
N GLY A 7 31.36 -6.53 8.27
CA GLY A 7 30.71 -6.52 9.57
C GLY A 7 29.98 -5.21 9.95
N HIS A 8 30.06 -4.17 9.14
CA HIS A 8 29.35 -2.91 9.34
C HIS A 8 27.97 -2.89 8.68
N PHE A 9 27.68 -3.90 7.83
CA PHE A 9 26.37 -3.96 7.17
C PHE A 9 25.27 -4.38 8.14
N LEU A 10 24.16 -3.66 8.08
CA LEU A 10 22.94 -3.98 8.83
C LEU A 10 21.94 -4.74 7.94
N LEU A 11 21.33 -5.75 8.54
CA LEU A 11 20.31 -6.54 7.87
C LEU A 11 18.92 -5.92 8.03
N ILE A 12 18.17 -5.90 6.95
CA ILE A 12 16.74 -5.60 6.91
C ILE A 12 16.00 -6.82 6.37
N GLY A 13 14.95 -7.23 7.05
CA GLY A 13 14.16 -8.40 6.68
C GLY A 13 12.93 -8.08 5.82
N LEU A 14 12.35 -9.13 5.24
CA LEU A 14 10.97 -9.17 4.78
C LEU A 14 10.37 -10.48 5.29
N MET A 15 9.39 -10.41 6.17
CA MET A 15 8.75 -11.55 6.82
C MET A 15 7.36 -11.79 6.25
N ALA A 16 7.15 -12.92 5.57
CA ALA A 16 5.86 -13.36 5.04
C ALA A 16 5.88 -14.83 4.63
N TYR A 17 4.72 -15.39 4.28
CA TYR A 17 4.63 -16.77 3.79
C TYR A 17 3.45 -16.95 2.82
N PRO A 18 3.70 -17.47 1.59
CA PRO A 18 5.00 -17.63 0.92
C PRO A 18 5.55 -16.27 0.46
N ILE A 19 6.87 -16.13 0.28
CA ILE A 19 7.47 -14.82 -0.07
C ILE A 19 8.56 -14.85 -1.14
N ARG A 20 9.01 -16.02 -1.59
CA ARG A 20 10.12 -16.16 -2.53
C ARG A 20 9.92 -15.48 -3.89
N HIS A 21 8.67 -15.18 -4.26
CA HIS A 21 8.30 -14.47 -5.49
C HIS A 21 8.43 -12.94 -5.39
N SER A 22 8.74 -12.39 -4.22
CA SER A 22 8.75 -10.95 -3.98
C SER A 22 9.87 -10.23 -4.74
N LEU A 23 9.52 -9.12 -5.38
CA LEU A 23 10.47 -8.20 -6.02
C LEU A 23 11.13 -7.22 -5.03
N SER A 24 10.65 -7.17 -3.78
CA SER A 24 11.17 -6.22 -2.79
C SER A 24 12.66 -6.37 -2.50
N PRO A 25 13.23 -7.59 -2.37
CA PRO A 25 14.68 -7.73 -2.16
C PRO A 25 15.52 -7.15 -3.31
N GLN A 26 15.09 -7.37 -4.56
CA GLN A 26 15.79 -6.82 -5.73
C GLN A 26 15.70 -5.29 -5.73
N MET A 27 14.51 -4.73 -5.51
CA MET A 27 14.28 -3.30 -5.48
C MET A 27 15.08 -2.62 -4.37
N GLN A 28 14.96 -3.11 -3.13
CA GLN A 28 15.61 -2.50 -1.97
C GLN A 28 17.14 -2.56 -2.06
N ASN A 29 17.71 -3.70 -2.44
CA ASN A 29 19.16 -3.82 -2.60
C ASN A 29 19.69 -2.97 -3.77
N THR A 30 18.90 -2.75 -4.83
CA THR A 30 19.25 -1.83 -5.91
C THR A 30 19.33 -0.38 -5.38
N ILE A 31 18.38 0.02 -4.51
CA ILE A 31 18.38 1.34 -3.85
C ILE A 31 19.58 1.48 -2.94
N TYR A 32 19.82 0.51 -2.03
CA TYR A 32 20.96 0.56 -1.09
C TYR A 32 22.28 0.65 -1.82
N SER A 33 22.42 -0.08 -2.93
CA SER A 33 23.63 -0.02 -3.75
C SER A 33 23.82 1.36 -4.40
N LYS A 34 22.75 1.98 -4.87
CA LYS A 34 22.79 3.32 -5.49
C LYS A 34 23.10 4.41 -4.49
N LEU A 35 22.54 4.31 -3.28
CA LEU A 35 22.75 5.28 -2.19
C LEU A 35 24.07 5.08 -1.45
N ASP A 36 24.78 3.98 -1.73
CA ASP A 36 26.00 3.56 -1.04
C ASP A 36 25.86 3.47 0.49
N VAL A 37 24.70 2.99 0.96
CA VAL A 37 24.42 2.79 2.40
C VAL A 37 24.67 1.32 2.82
N PRO A 38 25.18 1.04 4.04
CA PRO A 38 25.62 -0.30 4.44
C PRO A 38 24.44 -1.18 4.90
N TYR A 39 23.49 -1.43 3.99
CA TYR A 39 22.33 -2.28 4.26
C TYR A 39 22.21 -3.43 3.28
N VAL A 40 21.68 -4.56 3.77
CA VAL A 40 21.30 -5.72 2.95
C VAL A 40 19.85 -6.08 3.27
N TYR A 41 19.06 -6.37 2.24
CA TYR A 41 17.66 -6.74 2.37
C TYR A 41 17.42 -8.17 1.91
N LEU A 42 16.86 -9.00 2.79
CA LEU A 42 16.58 -10.42 2.50
C LEU A 42 15.14 -10.79 2.85
N ALA A 43 14.57 -11.74 2.10
CA ALA A 43 13.25 -12.30 2.37
C ALA A 43 13.34 -13.58 3.20
N PHE A 44 12.50 -13.67 4.23
CA PHE A 44 12.39 -14.81 5.14
C PHE A 44 10.98 -15.37 5.10
N GLU A 45 10.86 -16.68 4.91
CA GLU A 45 9.58 -17.38 4.98
C GLU A 45 9.19 -17.58 6.44
N VAL A 46 8.37 -16.65 6.92
CA VAL A 46 7.85 -16.60 8.28
C VAL A 46 6.32 -16.65 8.20
N ASP A 47 5.72 -17.73 8.67
CA ASP A 47 4.28 -17.87 8.91
C ASP A 47 3.89 -17.26 10.27
N GLN A 48 2.61 -17.35 10.62
CA GLN A 48 2.10 -16.80 11.90
C GLN A 48 2.66 -17.53 13.12
N GLU A 49 2.97 -18.82 12.99
CA GLU A 49 3.51 -19.64 14.09
C GLU A 49 4.95 -19.22 14.44
N LYS A 50 5.77 -18.95 13.43
CA LYS A 50 7.17 -18.55 13.59
C LYS A 50 7.35 -17.06 13.89
N LEU A 51 6.30 -16.25 13.69
CA LEU A 51 6.40 -14.79 13.80
C LEU A 51 6.92 -14.30 15.17
N PRO A 52 6.46 -14.86 16.33
CA PRO A 52 6.96 -14.41 17.64
C PRO A 52 8.48 -14.57 17.78
N ASP A 53 9.01 -15.70 17.34
CA ASP A 53 10.45 -15.96 17.43
C ASP A 53 11.25 -15.16 16.40
N ALA A 54 10.69 -14.93 15.22
CA ALA A 54 11.29 -14.04 14.23
C ALA A 54 11.42 -12.60 14.76
N ILE A 55 10.43 -12.08 15.49
CA ILE A 55 10.48 -10.75 16.11
C ILE A 55 11.50 -10.71 17.27
N LYS A 56 11.58 -11.76 18.09
CA LYS A 56 12.66 -11.89 19.09
C LYS A 56 14.04 -11.89 18.42
N GLY A 57 14.18 -12.67 17.35
CA GLY A 57 15.42 -12.73 16.55
C GLY A 57 15.78 -11.37 15.94
N LEU A 58 14.82 -10.61 15.44
CA LEU A 58 15.03 -9.25 14.93
C LEU A 58 15.69 -8.35 15.99
N ARG A 59 15.21 -8.41 17.24
CA ARG A 59 15.81 -7.66 18.35
C ARG A 59 17.20 -8.19 18.71
N ALA A 60 17.32 -9.51 18.91
CA ALA A 60 18.54 -10.15 19.40
C ALA A 60 19.73 -10.00 18.43
N LEU A 61 19.45 -10.05 17.13
CA LEU A 61 20.47 -9.90 16.10
C LEU A 61 20.70 -8.45 15.66
N GLY A 62 19.97 -7.50 16.25
CA GLY A 62 20.11 -6.08 15.93
C GLY A 62 19.77 -5.73 14.47
N LEU A 63 18.79 -6.43 13.86
CA LEU A 63 18.33 -6.04 12.53
C LEU A 63 17.84 -4.58 12.56
N ARG A 64 18.15 -3.79 11.53
CA ARG A 64 17.70 -2.40 11.42
C ARG A 64 16.15 -2.31 11.35
N GLY A 65 15.52 -3.33 10.84
CA GLY A 65 14.07 -3.44 10.74
C GLY A 65 13.61 -4.59 9.87
N SER A 66 12.34 -4.61 9.57
CA SER A 66 11.76 -5.59 8.64
C SER A 66 10.52 -5.03 7.95
N ALA A 67 10.37 -5.33 6.67
CA ALA A 67 9.06 -5.31 6.05
C ALA A 67 8.25 -6.54 6.52
N VAL A 68 6.94 -6.40 6.52
CA VAL A 68 5.99 -7.47 6.89
C VAL A 68 4.90 -7.55 5.83
N SER A 69 4.64 -8.76 5.33
CA SER A 69 3.55 -9.00 4.39
C SER A 69 2.61 -10.11 4.90
N MET A 70 1.69 -10.57 4.04
CA MET A 70 0.73 -11.60 4.42
C MET A 70 1.43 -12.90 4.82
N PRO A 71 0.91 -13.62 5.83
CA PRO A 71 -0.31 -13.32 6.60
C PRO A 71 -0.07 -12.47 7.87
N ASN A 72 1.10 -11.87 8.05
CA ASN A 72 1.61 -11.38 9.34
C ASN A 72 1.26 -9.93 9.68
N LYS A 73 0.77 -9.12 8.71
CA LYS A 73 0.59 -7.67 8.87
C LYS A 73 -0.27 -7.25 10.08
N GLN A 74 -1.28 -8.04 10.43
CA GLN A 74 -2.14 -7.77 11.59
C GLN A 74 -1.53 -8.32 12.88
N LEU A 75 -1.10 -9.59 12.83
CA LEU A 75 -0.58 -10.29 14.00
C LEU A 75 0.67 -9.62 14.58
N VAL A 76 1.54 -9.08 13.73
CA VAL A 76 2.80 -8.47 14.14
C VAL A 76 2.62 -7.28 15.09
N CYS A 77 1.49 -6.58 15.01
CA CYS A 77 1.23 -5.37 15.80
C CYS A 77 1.32 -5.62 17.32
N GLN A 78 0.99 -6.82 17.79
CA GLN A 78 1.02 -7.17 19.22
C GLN A 78 2.43 -7.43 19.78
N TYR A 79 3.44 -7.54 18.90
CA TYR A 79 4.84 -7.77 19.28
C TYR A 79 5.70 -6.49 19.20
N LEU A 80 5.09 -5.36 18.87
CA LEU A 80 5.78 -4.09 18.69
C LEU A 80 5.58 -3.17 19.90
N ASP A 81 6.60 -2.33 20.20
CA ASP A 81 6.57 -1.41 21.35
C ASP A 81 5.75 -0.15 21.02
N LYS A 82 5.82 0.31 19.78
CA LYS A 82 5.14 1.52 19.31
C LYS A 82 4.41 1.26 17.99
N LEU A 83 3.25 1.87 17.86
CA LEU A 83 2.45 1.84 16.64
C LEU A 83 2.16 3.28 16.19
N THR A 84 2.40 3.58 14.92
CA THR A 84 2.01 4.87 14.34
C THR A 84 0.50 5.03 14.28
N PRO A 85 -0.04 6.26 14.13
CA PRO A 85 -1.48 6.49 13.99
C PRO A 85 -2.10 5.64 12.86
N ALA A 86 -1.42 5.54 11.71
CA ALA A 86 -1.89 4.72 10.59
C ALA A 86 -2.04 3.23 10.98
N VAL A 87 -1.07 2.67 11.72
CA VAL A 87 -1.15 1.27 12.19
C VAL A 87 -2.25 1.10 13.23
N LYS A 88 -2.41 2.04 14.18
CA LYS A 88 -3.47 1.99 15.21
C LYS A 88 -4.86 2.03 14.58
N MET A 89 -5.05 2.81 13.51
CA MET A 89 -6.33 2.91 12.82
C MET A 89 -6.60 1.70 11.93
N SER A 90 -5.62 1.26 11.12
CA SER A 90 -5.78 0.14 10.19
C SER A 90 -5.71 -1.23 10.85
N GLY A 91 -5.05 -1.35 12.02
CA GLY A 91 -4.75 -2.63 12.63
C GLY A 91 -3.71 -3.46 11.88
N ALA A 92 -2.96 -2.86 10.94
CA ALA A 92 -1.99 -3.58 10.11
C ALA A 92 -0.68 -2.81 9.97
N CYS A 93 0.45 -3.52 10.13
CA CYS A 93 1.81 -3.03 10.00
C CYS A 93 2.49 -3.75 8.82
N ASN A 94 3.07 -2.99 7.88
CA ASN A 94 3.88 -3.55 6.81
C ASN A 94 5.38 -3.24 6.95
N THR A 95 5.78 -2.42 7.94
CA THR A 95 7.14 -1.96 8.11
C THR A 95 7.47 -1.78 9.59
N ILE A 96 8.57 -2.35 10.03
CA ILE A 96 9.09 -2.26 11.39
C ILE A 96 10.43 -1.52 11.34
N SER A 97 10.63 -0.48 12.16
CA SER A 97 11.96 0.02 12.50
C SER A 97 12.40 -0.55 13.84
N ASN A 98 13.71 -0.76 13.98
CA ASN A 98 14.35 -1.12 15.23
C ASN A 98 15.34 -0.03 15.61
N ASP A 99 14.98 0.78 16.56
CA ASP A 99 15.81 1.86 17.06
C ASP A 99 16.32 1.48 18.47
N ASN A 100 17.51 0.85 18.51
CA ASN A 100 18.14 0.35 19.72
C ASN A 100 17.25 -0.60 20.56
N GLY A 101 16.60 -1.53 19.91
CA GLY A 101 15.72 -2.52 20.53
C GLY A 101 14.25 -2.07 20.67
N VAL A 102 13.93 -0.80 20.45
CA VAL A 102 12.54 -0.31 20.40
C VAL A 102 11.97 -0.51 19.01
N LEU A 103 10.97 -1.38 18.90
CA LEU A 103 10.32 -1.70 17.63
C LEU A 103 9.11 -0.79 17.39
N THR A 104 9.15 -0.02 16.31
CA THR A 104 8.04 0.84 15.89
C THR A 104 7.41 0.32 14.59
N GLY A 105 6.10 0.15 14.60
CA GLY A 105 5.33 -0.30 13.43
C GLY A 105 4.76 0.85 12.61
N TYR A 106 4.93 0.74 11.30
CA TYR A 106 4.42 1.67 10.28
C TYR A 106 3.54 0.93 9.26
N ASN A 107 2.70 1.68 8.56
CA ASN A 107 2.03 1.20 7.37
C ASN A 107 2.38 2.14 6.20
N THR A 108 3.27 1.67 5.33
CA THR A 108 3.74 2.46 4.19
C THR A 108 2.92 2.24 2.92
N ASP A 109 1.97 1.30 2.91
CA ASP A 109 1.12 1.04 1.73
C ASP A 109 0.27 2.28 1.39
N GLY A 110 -0.40 2.85 2.40
CA GLY A 110 -1.17 4.09 2.23
C GLY A 110 -0.31 5.29 1.86
N ILE A 111 0.85 5.44 2.51
CA ILE A 111 1.84 6.49 2.18
C ILE A 111 2.25 6.37 0.71
N GLY A 112 2.54 5.16 0.24
CA GLY A 112 2.92 4.90 -1.15
C GLY A 112 1.83 5.31 -2.14
N TYR A 113 0.58 5.00 -1.84
CA TYR A 113 -0.55 5.38 -2.67
C TYR A 113 -0.74 6.91 -2.74
N MET A 114 -0.75 7.59 -1.59
CA MET A 114 -0.90 9.05 -1.53
C MET A 114 0.27 9.77 -2.22
N ARG A 115 1.49 9.25 -2.07
CA ARG A 115 2.66 9.78 -2.76
C ARG A 115 2.58 9.56 -4.28
N MET A 116 2.12 8.40 -4.74
CA MET A 116 1.86 8.12 -6.16
C MET A 116 0.91 9.16 -6.77
N LEU A 117 -0.20 9.47 -6.11
CA LEU A 117 -1.14 10.49 -6.57
C LEU A 117 -0.47 11.86 -6.67
N LYS A 118 0.26 12.27 -5.63
CA LYS A 118 0.96 13.56 -5.58
C LYS A 118 1.98 13.70 -6.71
N GLU A 119 2.81 12.69 -6.94
CA GLU A 119 3.82 12.70 -8.01
C GLU A 119 3.19 12.69 -9.41
N ALA A 120 2.00 12.11 -9.54
CA ALA A 120 1.21 12.20 -10.76
C ALA A 120 0.47 13.55 -10.93
N GLY A 121 0.67 14.52 -10.03
CA GLY A 121 0.01 15.82 -10.05
C GLY A 121 -1.48 15.76 -9.67
N VAL A 122 -1.90 14.73 -8.94
CA VAL A 122 -3.28 14.54 -8.50
C VAL A 122 -3.41 15.00 -7.05
N ASP A 123 -4.05 16.16 -6.86
CA ASP A 123 -4.37 16.67 -5.53
C ASP A 123 -5.73 16.13 -5.08
N VAL A 124 -5.74 15.45 -3.92
CA VAL A 124 -6.93 14.86 -3.31
C VAL A 124 -7.27 15.49 -1.94
N ILE A 125 -6.43 16.40 -1.45
CA ILE A 125 -6.63 17.02 -0.14
C ILE A 125 -7.86 17.93 -0.18
N GLY A 126 -8.74 17.79 0.80
CA GLY A 126 -10.00 18.50 0.85
C GLY A 126 -11.05 18.07 -0.17
N LYS A 127 -10.78 17.01 -0.95
CA LYS A 127 -11.67 16.48 -2.02
C LYS A 127 -12.24 15.12 -1.65
N LYS A 128 -13.06 14.57 -2.54
CA LYS A 128 -13.70 13.27 -2.38
C LYS A 128 -13.03 12.20 -3.21
N MET A 129 -12.96 10.99 -2.66
CA MET A 129 -12.46 9.77 -3.33
C MET A 129 -13.48 8.65 -3.22
N THR A 130 -13.60 7.82 -4.27
CA THR A 130 -14.34 6.56 -4.25
C THR A 130 -13.35 5.39 -4.32
N ILE A 131 -13.50 4.42 -3.42
CA ILE A 131 -12.61 3.26 -3.31
C ILE A 131 -13.45 1.99 -3.40
N MET A 132 -13.12 1.11 -4.33
CA MET A 132 -13.72 -0.22 -4.45
C MET A 132 -12.80 -1.25 -3.78
N GLY A 133 -13.33 -1.94 -2.77
CA GLY A 133 -12.62 -2.93 -1.96
C GLY A 133 -12.48 -2.51 -0.50
N ALA A 134 -12.33 -3.52 0.38
CA ALA A 134 -12.18 -3.39 1.84
C ALA A 134 -11.05 -4.27 2.40
N GLY A 135 -10.18 -4.79 1.54
CA GLY A 135 -9.01 -5.58 1.94
C GLY A 135 -7.88 -4.73 2.53
N GLY A 136 -6.72 -5.34 2.72
CA GLY A 136 -5.56 -4.68 3.35
C GLY A 136 -5.07 -3.43 2.62
N ALA A 137 -5.04 -3.44 1.28
CA ALA A 137 -4.65 -2.29 0.47
C ALA A 137 -5.67 -1.15 0.61
N ALA A 138 -6.97 -1.46 0.45
CA ALA A 138 -8.05 -0.49 0.62
C ALA A 138 -7.99 0.17 2.01
N THR A 139 -7.87 -0.64 3.07
CA THR A 139 -7.77 -0.14 4.45
C THR A 139 -6.58 0.79 4.64
N ALA A 140 -5.42 0.45 4.12
CA ALA A 140 -4.23 1.29 4.21
C ALA A 140 -4.41 2.64 3.49
N ILE A 141 -5.01 2.61 2.28
CA ILE A 141 -5.29 3.81 1.48
C ILE A 141 -6.30 4.70 2.20
N VAL A 142 -7.45 4.14 2.64
CA VAL A 142 -8.50 4.87 3.36
C VAL A 142 -7.95 5.56 4.60
N VAL A 143 -7.18 4.83 5.40
CA VAL A 143 -6.59 5.36 6.64
C VAL A 143 -5.62 6.51 6.34
N GLN A 144 -4.69 6.31 5.40
CA GLN A 144 -3.72 7.35 5.09
C GLN A 144 -4.37 8.57 4.45
N ALA A 145 -5.29 8.37 3.50
CA ALA A 145 -6.02 9.46 2.86
C ALA A 145 -6.81 10.32 3.87
N ALA A 146 -7.45 9.68 4.85
CA ALA A 146 -8.16 10.39 5.92
C ALA A 146 -7.20 11.16 6.85
N LEU A 147 -6.04 10.59 7.19
CA LEU A 147 -5.00 11.24 7.99
C LEU A 147 -4.35 12.42 7.25
N ASP A 148 -4.21 12.33 5.94
CA ASP A 148 -3.61 13.37 5.09
C ASP A 148 -4.57 14.51 4.77
N GLY A 149 -5.88 14.37 5.09
CA GLY A 149 -6.86 15.46 4.95
C GLY A 149 -7.75 15.37 3.71
N VAL A 150 -7.96 14.19 3.15
CA VAL A 150 -9.06 13.93 2.20
C VAL A 150 -10.37 14.24 2.92
N LYS A 151 -11.28 14.96 2.25
CA LYS A 151 -12.54 15.44 2.86
C LYS A 151 -13.57 14.32 3.04
N GLU A 152 -13.70 13.47 2.01
CA GLU A 152 -14.73 12.43 1.99
C GLU A 152 -14.24 11.19 1.25
N ILE A 153 -14.53 10.01 1.80
CA ILE A 153 -14.17 8.72 1.20
C ILE A 153 -15.40 7.82 1.19
N ALA A 154 -15.87 7.47 -0.01
CA ALA A 154 -16.90 6.49 -0.24
C ALA A 154 -16.26 5.13 -0.54
N ILE A 155 -16.51 4.13 0.29
CA ILE A 155 -15.96 2.78 0.15
C ILE A 155 -17.07 1.85 -0.34
N PHE A 156 -16.78 1.05 -1.38
CA PHE A 156 -17.69 0.05 -1.91
C PHE A 156 -17.09 -1.35 -1.79
N ASN A 157 -17.80 -2.23 -1.11
CA ASN A 157 -17.42 -3.64 -0.98
C ASN A 157 -18.65 -4.54 -0.91
N GLN A 158 -18.51 -5.80 -1.28
CA GLN A 158 -19.53 -6.80 -1.02
C GLN A 158 -19.71 -7.02 0.49
N LYS A 159 -20.91 -7.42 0.93
CA LYS A 159 -21.21 -7.67 2.35
C LYS A 159 -20.57 -8.96 2.86
N ASP A 160 -19.27 -8.94 3.03
CA ASP A 160 -18.44 -10.02 3.56
C ASP A 160 -17.78 -9.63 4.89
N GLU A 161 -16.86 -10.44 5.39
CA GLU A 161 -16.09 -10.11 6.60
C GLU A 161 -15.27 -8.83 6.48
N CYS A 162 -14.77 -8.51 5.27
CA CYS A 162 -14.01 -7.28 5.03
C CYS A 162 -14.89 -6.05 5.15
N TYR A 163 -16.16 -6.14 4.76
CA TYR A 163 -17.15 -5.07 4.90
C TYR A 163 -17.30 -4.65 6.38
N GLN A 164 -17.51 -5.61 7.28
CA GLN A 164 -17.65 -5.32 8.71
C GLN A 164 -16.36 -4.72 9.31
N LYS A 165 -15.20 -5.23 8.88
CA LYS A 165 -13.90 -4.72 9.36
C LYS A 165 -13.67 -3.27 8.91
N ILE A 166 -13.96 -2.93 7.66
CA ILE A 166 -13.77 -1.57 7.15
C ILE A 166 -14.79 -0.59 7.72
N GLU A 167 -16.03 -1.02 8.04
CA GLU A 167 -17.00 -0.20 8.77
C GLU A 167 -16.46 0.22 10.16
N ALA A 168 -15.82 -0.70 10.87
CA ALA A 168 -15.20 -0.39 12.15
C ALA A 168 -14.04 0.60 12.00
N VAL A 169 -13.25 0.51 10.92
CA VAL A 169 -12.20 1.48 10.58
C VAL A 169 -12.82 2.83 10.23
N ALA A 170 -13.84 2.86 9.38
CA ALA A 170 -14.55 4.09 9.01
C ALA A 170 -15.09 4.83 10.25
N LYS A 171 -15.71 4.10 11.19
CA LYS A 171 -16.17 4.66 12.47
C LYS A 171 -15.03 5.29 13.27
N LYS A 172 -13.88 4.63 13.37
CA LYS A 172 -12.69 5.17 14.06
C LYS A 172 -12.18 6.44 13.36
N LEU A 173 -12.12 6.45 12.03
CA LEU A 173 -11.65 7.60 11.26
C LEU A 173 -12.58 8.79 11.42
N ASN A 174 -13.89 8.60 11.36
CA ASN A 174 -14.89 9.64 11.60
C ASN A 174 -14.80 10.26 13.01
N GLN A 175 -14.31 9.53 14.00
CA GLN A 175 -14.12 10.01 15.36
C GLN A 175 -12.79 10.74 15.58
N ASN A 176 -11.78 10.47 14.76
CA ASN A 176 -10.41 10.92 15.01
C ASN A 176 -9.83 11.81 13.90
N THR A 177 -10.55 12.02 12.81
CA THR A 177 -10.16 12.89 11.68
C THR A 177 -11.33 13.77 11.25
N GLN A 178 -11.06 14.72 10.36
CA GLN A 178 -12.11 15.52 9.73
C GLN A 178 -12.70 14.88 8.47
N CYS A 179 -12.17 13.72 8.06
CA CYS A 179 -12.62 13.01 6.88
C CYS A 179 -13.95 12.30 7.16
N LYS A 180 -14.91 12.47 6.27
CA LYS A 180 -16.16 11.70 6.29
C LYS A 180 -15.94 10.39 5.54
N VAL A 181 -15.99 9.26 6.25
CA VAL A 181 -15.78 7.92 5.68
C VAL A 181 -17.05 7.09 5.87
N TYR A 182 -17.52 6.44 4.81
CA TYR A 182 -18.67 5.55 4.87
C TYR A 182 -18.52 4.38 3.89
N VAL A 183 -19.24 3.31 4.18
CA VAL A 183 -19.18 2.05 3.44
C VAL A 183 -20.55 1.75 2.85
N THR A 184 -20.58 1.38 1.60
CA THR A 184 -21.78 1.05 0.83
C THR A 184 -21.61 -0.32 0.17
N ASP A 185 -22.72 -1.03 -0.02
CA ASP A 185 -22.73 -2.27 -0.74
C ASP A 185 -22.31 -2.05 -2.21
N LEU A 186 -21.38 -2.86 -2.69
CA LEU A 186 -20.88 -2.79 -4.07
C LEU A 186 -21.99 -3.10 -5.10
N ASP A 187 -23.05 -3.78 -4.69
CA ASP A 187 -24.20 -4.09 -5.56
C ASP A 187 -25.15 -2.89 -5.75
N ASP A 188 -25.04 -1.83 -4.93
CA ASP A 188 -25.73 -0.57 -5.14
C ASP A 188 -25.04 0.26 -6.24
N LYS A 189 -25.33 -0.10 -7.49
CA LYS A 189 -24.73 0.53 -8.68
C LYS A 189 -25.17 1.99 -8.88
N GLU A 190 -26.37 2.35 -8.42
CA GLU A 190 -26.85 3.74 -8.49
C GLU A 190 -26.05 4.64 -7.55
N GLN A 191 -25.86 4.18 -6.31
CA GLN A 191 -25.05 4.94 -5.35
C GLN A 191 -23.59 4.98 -5.81
N LEU A 192 -23.03 3.86 -6.34
CA LEU A 192 -21.66 3.86 -6.87
C LEU A 192 -21.48 4.89 -7.99
N ARG A 193 -22.42 4.97 -8.93
CA ARG A 193 -22.41 5.99 -10.01
C ARG A 193 -22.40 7.41 -9.45
N LYS A 194 -23.26 7.69 -8.47
CA LYS A 194 -23.34 8.99 -7.83
C LYS A 194 -22.03 9.38 -7.14
N GLU A 195 -21.45 8.44 -6.38
CA GLU A 195 -20.20 8.69 -5.66
C GLU A 195 -19.02 8.93 -6.61
N ILE A 196 -18.93 8.16 -7.70
CA ILE A 196 -17.92 8.37 -8.75
C ILE A 196 -18.08 9.75 -9.39
N ALA A 197 -19.31 10.17 -9.68
CA ALA A 197 -19.59 11.47 -10.29
C ALA A 197 -19.11 12.68 -9.44
N GLU A 198 -19.05 12.53 -8.12
CA GLU A 198 -18.60 13.55 -7.18
C GLU A 198 -17.11 13.43 -6.80
N SER A 199 -16.44 12.33 -7.17
CA SER A 199 -15.06 12.04 -6.77
C SER A 199 -14.04 12.58 -7.77
N VAL A 200 -12.85 12.93 -7.28
CA VAL A 200 -11.69 13.25 -8.13
C VAL A 200 -10.86 12.01 -8.46
N VAL A 201 -10.97 10.96 -7.64
CA VAL A 201 -10.28 9.68 -7.83
C VAL A 201 -11.26 8.53 -7.62
N LEU A 202 -11.23 7.56 -8.54
CA LEU A 202 -11.77 6.21 -8.38
C LEU A 202 -10.60 5.24 -8.22
N CYS A 203 -10.59 4.46 -7.13
CA CYS A 203 -9.55 3.48 -6.86
C CYS A 203 -10.11 2.06 -6.85
N ASN A 204 -9.55 1.15 -7.64
CA ASN A 204 -9.74 -0.28 -7.45
C ASN A 204 -8.68 -0.81 -6.48
N ALA A 205 -9.10 -1.22 -5.30
CA ALA A 205 -8.26 -1.87 -4.29
C ALA A 205 -8.74 -3.31 -4.00
N THR A 206 -9.36 -3.95 -5.01
CA THR A 206 -9.77 -5.37 -5.01
C THR A 206 -8.79 -6.22 -5.82
N GLY A 207 -9.02 -7.54 -5.85
CA GLY A 207 -8.31 -8.47 -6.75
C GLY A 207 -8.93 -8.59 -8.15
N VAL A 208 -10.03 -7.87 -8.44
CA VAL A 208 -10.68 -7.93 -9.75
C VAL A 208 -9.84 -7.21 -10.80
N GLY A 209 -9.40 -7.94 -11.80
CA GLY A 209 -8.48 -7.47 -12.85
C GLY A 209 -7.11 -8.16 -12.83
N MET A 210 -6.77 -8.93 -11.77
CA MET A 210 -5.61 -9.82 -11.74
C MET A 210 -6.03 -11.29 -11.67
N LYS A 211 -5.12 -12.22 -11.91
CA LYS A 211 -5.41 -13.67 -11.81
C LYS A 211 -5.98 -14.04 -10.44
N PRO A 212 -7.04 -14.85 -10.35
CA PRO A 212 -7.70 -15.54 -11.46
C PRO A 212 -8.81 -14.72 -12.18
N LEU A 213 -9.05 -13.45 -11.78
CA LEU A 213 -10.11 -12.56 -12.29
C LEU A 213 -9.57 -11.58 -13.35
N GLU A 214 -8.51 -11.94 -14.05
CA GLU A 214 -7.92 -11.14 -15.13
C GLU A 214 -8.96 -10.93 -16.26
N GLY A 215 -8.98 -9.74 -16.86
CA GLY A 215 -9.94 -9.35 -17.88
C GLY A 215 -11.31 -8.93 -17.38
N GLN A 216 -11.55 -8.98 -16.06
CA GLN A 216 -12.78 -8.51 -15.43
C GLN A 216 -12.63 -7.10 -14.87
N SER A 217 -13.78 -6.40 -14.72
CA SER A 217 -13.86 -5.07 -14.10
C SER A 217 -15.14 -4.96 -13.26
N LEU A 218 -15.06 -4.24 -12.14
CA LEU A 218 -16.22 -3.87 -11.32
C LEU A 218 -17.04 -2.75 -11.96
N ILE A 219 -16.43 -1.95 -12.81
CA ILE A 219 -17.08 -0.93 -13.64
C ILE A 219 -17.36 -1.56 -15.01
N THR A 220 -18.62 -1.89 -15.25
CA THR A 220 -19.09 -2.49 -16.50
C THR A 220 -19.77 -1.49 -17.43
N ASP A 221 -20.22 -0.35 -16.89
CA ASP A 221 -20.81 0.75 -17.64
C ASP A 221 -19.80 1.91 -17.76
N PRO A 222 -19.19 2.10 -18.95
CA PRO A 222 -18.22 3.16 -19.18
C PRO A 222 -18.73 4.58 -18.91
N THR A 223 -20.05 4.79 -19.01
CA THR A 223 -20.66 6.11 -18.77
C THR A 223 -20.60 6.57 -17.30
N MET A 224 -20.16 5.71 -16.40
CA MET A 224 -19.84 6.08 -15.01
C MET A 224 -18.55 6.90 -14.91
N LEU A 225 -17.68 6.83 -15.93
CA LEU A 225 -16.37 7.49 -15.94
C LEU A 225 -16.43 8.76 -16.79
N ARG A 226 -15.68 9.78 -16.38
CA ARG A 226 -15.57 11.05 -17.08
C ARG A 226 -14.11 11.47 -17.24
N ALA A 227 -13.78 12.26 -18.26
CA ALA A 227 -12.41 12.56 -18.66
C ALA A 227 -11.56 13.30 -17.58
N ASP A 228 -12.20 13.99 -16.65
CA ASP A 228 -11.53 14.67 -15.53
C ASP A 228 -11.37 13.80 -14.27
N LEU A 229 -11.88 12.56 -14.30
CA LEU A 229 -11.68 11.57 -13.24
C LEU A 229 -10.31 10.93 -13.37
N VAL A 230 -9.62 10.77 -12.25
CA VAL A 230 -8.42 9.92 -12.19
C VAL A 230 -8.83 8.51 -11.75
N VAL A 231 -8.50 7.50 -12.55
CA VAL A 231 -8.79 6.11 -12.23
C VAL A 231 -7.50 5.39 -11.87
N THR A 232 -7.47 4.80 -10.68
CA THR A 232 -6.29 4.09 -10.17
C THR A 232 -6.62 2.63 -9.90
N ASP A 233 -5.62 1.78 -10.03
CA ASP A 233 -5.70 0.37 -9.69
C ASP A 233 -4.50 -0.03 -8.83
N CYS A 234 -4.73 -0.73 -7.71
CA CYS A 234 -3.65 -1.28 -6.89
C CYS A 234 -2.94 -2.46 -7.53
N ILE A 235 -3.49 -3.01 -8.60
CA ILE A 235 -2.93 -4.11 -9.38
C ILE A 235 -1.77 -3.59 -10.25
N TYR A 236 -0.64 -4.30 -10.23
CA TYR A 236 0.53 -4.02 -11.07
C TYR A 236 0.81 -5.14 -12.09
N SER A 237 0.12 -6.28 -11.96
CA SER A 237 0.20 -7.39 -12.93
C SER A 237 -1.21 -7.96 -13.18
N PRO A 238 -1.79 -7.74 -14.38
CA PRO A 238 -1.21 -7.06 -15.55
C PRO A 238 -0.97 -5.56 -15.29
N ARG A 239 -0.10 -4.93 -16.10
CA ARG A 239 0.17 -3.48 -15.99
C ARG A 239 -1.05 -2.62 -16.31
N LYS A 240 -1.91 -3.07 -17.22
CA LYS A 240 -3.19 -2.43 -17.57
C LYS A 240 -4.31 -3.44 -17.35
N THR A 241 -5.12 -3.20 -16.34
CA THR A 241 -6.33 -4.01 -16.05
C THR A 241 -7.48 -3.60 -16.95
N LYS A 242 -8.54 -4.42 -16.98
CA LYS A 242 -9.76 -4.09 -17.75
C LYS A 242 -10.39 -2.77 -17.33
N LEU A 243 -10.35 -2.44 -16.03
CA LEU A 243 -10.78 -1.15 -15.52
C LEU A 243 -9.98 0.01 -16.13
N LEU A 244 -8.66 -0.10 -16.15
CA LEU A 244 -7.78 0.95 -16.70
C LEU A 244 -7.94 1.09 -18.21
N GLU A 245 -8.19 0.00 -18.95
CA GLU A 245 -8.52 0.05 -20.38
C GLU A 245 -9.81 0.86 -20.63
N ILE A 246 -10.88 0.55 -19.87
CA ILE A 246 -12.16 1.26 -19.97
C ILE A 246 -11.97 2.74 -19.64
N ALA A 247 -11.25 3.04 -18.57
CA ALA A 247 -10.99 4.42 -18.11
C ALA A 247 -10.22 5.23 -19.16
N GLU A 248 -9.18 4.66 -19.76
CA GLU A 248 -8.38 5.31 -20.80
C GLU A 248 -9.24 5.63 -22.04
N GLN A 249 -10.14 4.70 -22.44
CA GLN A 249 -11.08 4.93 -23.55
C GLN A 249 -12.08 6.07 -23.27
N GLN A 250 -12.37 6.36 -21.99
CA GLN A 250 -13.20 7.49 -21.57
C GLN A 250 -12.38 8.80 -21.37
N GLY A 251 -11.08 8.78 -21.68
CA GLY A 251 -10.20 9.94 -21.54
C GLY A 251 -9.74 10.21 -20.10
N CYS A 252 -9.95 9.28 -19.18
CA CYS A 252 -9.48 9.40 -17.81
C CYS A 252 -7.95 9.34 -17.73
N LYS A 253 -7.36 10.06 -16.78
CA LYS A 253 -5.99 9.78 -16.35
C LYS A 253 -5.96 8.47 -15.59
N ILE A 254 -5.07 7.55 -15.98
CA ILE A 254 -4.96 6.23 -15.35
C ILE A 254 -3.64 6.07 -14.61
N LEU A 255 -3.65 5.37 -13.46
CA LEU A 255 -2.45 5.01 -12.70
C LEU A 255 -2.60 3.55 -12.24
N ASN A 256 -1.56 2.74 -12.46
CA ASN A 256 -1.52 1.35 -12.00
C ASN A 256 -0.79 1.19 -10.67
N GLY A 257 -0.77 -0.04 -10.12
CA GLY A 257 -0.19 -0.33 -8.81
C GLY A 257 1.33 -0.22 -8.69
N ILE A 258 2.07 -0.06 -9.81
CA ILE A 258 3.54 0.08 -9.78
C ILE A 258 3.93 1.32 -8.97
N GLY A 259 3.24 2.45 -9.18
CA GLY A 259 3.52 3.67 -8.43
C GLY A 259 3.37 3.47 -6.92
N MET A 260 2.27 2.86 -6.48
CA MET A 260 2.06 2.54 -5.06
C MET A 260 3.16 1.62 -4.52
N MET A 261 3.54 0.59 -5.27
CA MET A 261 4.60 -0.35 -4.88
C MET A 261 5.96 0.34 -4.74
N LEU A 262 6.32 1.23 -5.66
CA LEU A 262 7.58 1.98 -5.61
C LEU A 262 7.62 2.94 -4.42
N TRP A 263 6.57 3.75 -4.24
CA TRP A 263 6.54 4.78 -3.21
C TRP A 263 6.38 4.21 -1.79
N GLN A 264 5.70 3.05 -1.61
CA GLN A 264 5.70 2.37 -0.32
C GLN A 264 7.10 1.88 0.06
N GLY A 265 7.86 1.36 -0.93
CA GLY A 265 9.25 0.97 -0.72
C GLY A 265 10.17 2.16 -0.45
N ALA A 266 9.95 3.29 -1.13
CA ALA A 266 10.66 4.53 -0.86
C ALA A 266 10.42 5.06 0.57
N ALA A 267 9.18 4.97 1.06
CA ALA A 267 8.85 5.31 2.44
C ALA A 267 9.58 4.39 3.44
N GLN A 268 9.73 3.11 3.14
CA GLN A 268 10.52 2.17 3.93
C GLN A 268 12.00 2.58 3.98
N ILE A 269 12.59 2.92 2.82
CA ILE A 269 13.98 3.43 2.74
C ILE A 269 14.16 4.63 3.67
N LYS A 270 13.26 5.61 3.57
CA LYS A 270 13.31 6.81 4.42
C LYS A 270 13.27 6.48 5.91
N ILE A 271 12.43 5.52 6.32
CA ILE A 271 12.30 5.07 7.71
C ILE A 271 13.59 4.39 8.20
N TRP A 272 14.20 3.53 7.38
CA TRP A 272 15.36 2.74 7.81
C TRP A 272 16.69 3.48 7.71
N THR A 273 16.86 4.31 6.68
CA THR A 273 18.14 4.92 6.35
C THR A 273 18.18 6.44 6.56
N GLY A 274 17.03 7.10 6.57
CA GLY A 274 16.95 8.56 6.55
C GLY A 274 17.10 9.17 5.15
N GLU A 275 17.46 8.38 4.12
CA GLU A 275 17.71 8.82 2.75
C GLU A 275 16.45 8.80 1.89
N GLU A 276 16.44 9.60 0.81
CA GLU A 276 15.39 9.54 -0.22
C GLU A 276 15.73 8.48 -1.27
N ALA A 277 14.75 7.64 -1.62
CA ALA A 277 14.95 6.63 -2.65
C ALA A 277 15.06 7.27 -4.05
N PRO A 278 16.05 6.88 -4.88
CA PRO A 278 16.22 7.37 -6.24
C PRO A 278 15.24 6.68 -7.20
N ILE A 279 13.96 7.08 -7.17
CA ILE A 279 12.85 6.38 -7.83
C ILE A 279 13.06 6.22 -9.33
N GLU A 280 13.52 7.25 -10.03
CA GLU A 280 13.73 7.16 -11.48
C GLU A 280 14.80 6.12 -11.84
N TYR A 281 15.87 6.04 -11.05
CA TYR A 281 16.87 4.98 -11.19
C TYR A 281 16.28 3.59 -10.96
N VAL A 282 15.40 3.46 -9.97
CA VAL A 282 14.72 2.19 -9.67
C VAL A 282 13.80 1.78 -10.83
N LYS A 283 13.01 2.72 -11.35
CA LYS A 283 12.13 2.46 -12.52
C LYS A 283 12.94 1.94 -13.70
N GLU A 284 14.05 2.60 -14.02
CA GLU A 284 14.96 2.16 -15.11
C GLU A 284 15.47 0.75 -14.86
N LYS A 285 16.03 0.47 -13.66
CA LYS A 285 16.64 -0.82 -13.33
C LYS A 285 15.66 -1.98 -13.23
N MET A 286 14.42 -1.70 -12.82
CA MET A 286 13.35 -2.70 -12.67
C MET A 286 12.50 -2.85 -13.93
N GLY A 287 12.73 -2.04 -14.97
CA GLY A 287 11.91 -2.04 -16.19
C GLY A 287 10.48 -1.54 -15.95
N PHE A 288 10.32 -0.56 -15.06
CA PHE A 288 9.04 0.07 -14.74
C PHE A 288 8.84 1.42 -15.46
N ASN A 289 9.66 1.72 -16.45
CA ASN A 289 9.43 2.83 -17.36
C ASN A 289 8.19 2.53 -18.21
N ASP A 290 7.31 3.51 -18.35
CA ASP A 290 6.11 3.47 -19.20
C ASP A 290 6.48 3.46 -20.70
#